data_0468a8f7002fb816dada382824c0c774
#
_entry.id   0468a8f7002fb816dada382824c0c774
#
_cell.length_a   1.000
_cell.length_b   1.000
_cell.length_c   1.000
_cell.angle_alpha   90.00
_cell.angle_beta   90.00
_cell.angle_gamma   90.00
#
_symmetry.space_group_name_H-M   'P 1'
#
loop_
_entity.id
_entity.type
_entity.pdbx_description
1 polymer ?
#
loop_
_entity_poly.entity_id
_entity_poly.type
_entity_poly.pdbx_seq_one_letter_code
_entity_poly.pdbx_strand_id
1 'polypeptide(L)'
;MNRRPPLAAVGVLSGAALAYEVLLLRLFAIIQWHHFAYLAISVALLGIGAAGTFVTLTRRRLLALYPHSFSYAAAGFAVAAVACFAAAERVPFNALEIAWNPAQLLGLGVIYALLFIPFFCAATALCVAYAAFGGDVARLYGADIVGAGLGSLGLLGILFVLHPADALRLILALGFVAAALAAWSEARRPAAIFALAALAGPWLLLAPALELVPSDYKDLRQASRVKDARIVAQRFSPLGVVTVVDSPLAPLRHVPGLSLNAAGGPPPQLGMFIDGQAAGALTRYDGDLAPLAYLADTTAALPYRLLDHPCVLVLGAGAGGDVLQALAHGARRIDAVELDAQIVALVQQDLAAFTGRPYDAPGVRLHVAEARGFVAASREDYDLIQVALLDAFASSAAGLGALSESHLYTVEALQAYLARLAPGG
;
A
#
# COMPACT_ATOMS: atom_id res chain seq x y z
N MET A 1 47.33 2.06 7.30
CA MET A 1 46.40 1.24 8.12
C MET A 1 45.47 0.48 7.18
N ASN A 2 45.54 -0.84 7.19
CA ASN A 2 44.68 -1.69 6.32
C ASN A 2 43.28 -1.76 6.93
N ARG A 3 42.45 -0.74 6.70
CA ARG A 3 41.04 -0.72 7.14
C ARG A 3 40.26 -1.67 6.27
N ARG A 4 39.41 -2.50 6.86
CA ARG A 4 38.47 -3.36 6.11
C ARG A 4 37.24 -2.56 5.67
N PRO A 5 36.71 -2.80 4.47
CA PRO A 5 35.48 -2.14 4.03
C PRO A 5 34.29 -2.52 4.95
N PRO A 6 33.41 -1.56 5.29
CA PRO A 6 32.31 -1.76 6.24
C PRO A 6 31.09 -2.41 5.54
N LEU A 7 31.28 -3.61 4.98
CA LEU A 7 30.27 -4.28 4.14
C LEU A 7 28.92 -4.43 4.83
N ALA A 8 28.91 -4.82 6.11
CA ALA A 8 27.67 -4.96 6.87
C ALA A 8 26.94 -3.62 7.07
N ALA A 9 27.71 -2.54 7.37
CA ALA A 9 27.11 -1.21 7.54
C ALA A 9 26.53 -0.69 6.23
N VAL A 10 27.23 -0.90 5.11
CA VAL A 10 26.76 -0.53 3.76
C VAL A 10 25.49 -1.32 3.44
N GLY A 11 25.50 -2.65 3.59
CA GLY A 11 24.32 -3.47 3.29
C GLY A 11 23.09 -3.10 4.13
N VAL A 12 23.26 -2.87 5.45
CA VAL A 12 22.14 -2.46 6.32
C VAL A 12 21.62 -1.07 5.95
N LEU A 13 22.51 -0.10 5.67
CA LEU A 13 22.09 1.24 5.28
C LEU A 13 21.36 1.24 3.94
N SER A 14 21.88 0.52 2.96
CA SER A 14 21.28 0.40 1.64
C SER A 14 19.90 -0.27 1.72
N GLY A 15 19.81 -1.35 2.53
CA GLY A 15 18.54 -2.00 2.83
C GLY A 15 17.54 -1.06 3.49
N ALA A 16 17.97 -0.27 4.47
CA ALA A 16 17.12 0.71 5.14
C ALA A 16 16.67 1.83 4.18
N ALA A 17 17.56 2.30 3.29
CA ALA A 17 17.24 3.35 2.34
C ALA A 17 16.23 2.91 1.28
N LEU A 18 16.39 1.72 0.70
CA LEU A 18 15.43 1.17 -0.26
C LEU A 18 14.11 0.76 0.41
N ALA A 19 14.17 0.19 1.62
CA ALA A 19 12.96 -0.06 2.42
C ALA A 19 12.21 1.24 2.71
N TYR A 20 12.90 2.33 3.02
CA TYR A 20 12.29 3.66 3.23
C TYR A 20 11.62 4.17 1.95
N GLU A 21 12.25 4.04 0.79
CA GLU A 21 11.66 4.42 -0.50
C GLU A 21 10.35 3.67 -0.75
N VAL A 22 10.36 2.32 -0.63
CA VAL A 22 9.16 1.49 -0.79
C VAL A 22 8.10 1.84 0.25
N LEU A 23 8.50 2.12 1.50
CA LEU A 23 7.58 2.53 2.55
C LEU A 23 6.90 3.87 2.22
N LEU A 24 7.64 4.84 1.68
CA LEU A 24 7.07 6.14 1.26
C LEU A 24 5.99 5.94 0.18
N LEU A 25 6.15 4.99 -0.76
CA LEU A 25 5.12 4.68 -1.74
C LEU A 25 3.81 4.29 -1.04
N ARG A 26 3.90 3.45 0.00
CA ARG A 26 2.74 3.01 0.78
C ARG A 26 2.13 4.15 1.61
N LEU A 27 2.96 4.93 2.30
CA LEU A 27 2.50 6.05 3.13
C LEU A 27 1.79 7.11 2.28
N PHE A 28 2.34 7.46 1.11
CA PHE A 28 1.68 8.40 0.21
C PHE A 28 0.41 7.84 -0.45
N ALA A 29 0.33 6.54 -0.72
CA ALA A 29 -0.91 5.92 -1.18
C ALA A 29 -2.04 6.08 -0.14
N ILE A 30 -1.73 6.01 1.16
CA ILE A 30 -2.70 6.18 2.25
C ILE A 30 -3.08 7.65 2.45
N ILE A 31 -2.08 8.55 2.53
CA ILE A 31 -2.30 9.98 2.86
C ILE A 31 -2.88 10.74 1.67
N GLN A 32 -2.34 10.51 0.47
CA GLN A 32 -2.69 11.19 -0.77
C GLN A 32 -3.26 10.20 -1.78
N TRP A 33 -2.61 10.04 -2.94
CA TRP A 33 -2.95 9.08 -4.00
C TRP A 33 -1.71 8.34 -4.49
N HIS A 34 -1.90 7.17 -5.05
CA HIS A 34 -0.82 6.28 -5.50
C HIS A 34 0.15 6.93 -6.53
N HIS A 35 -0.30 7.87 -7.35
CA HIS A 35 0.58 8.54 -8.31
C HIS A 35 1.62 9.47 -7.64
N PHE A 36 1.45 9.87 -6.36
CA PHE A 36 2.52 10.49 -5.59
C PHE A 36 3.67 9.53 -5.26
N ALA A 37 3.51 8.23 -5.53
CA ALA A 37 4.58 7.26 -5.48
C ALA A 37 5.78 7.66 -6.36
N TYR A 38 5.54 8.15 -7.56
CA TYR A 38 6.61 8.63 -8.45
C TYR A 38 7.42 9.79 -7.89
N LEU A 39 6.81 10.58 -7.00
CA LEU A 39 7.49 11.62 -6.25
C LEU A 39 8.58 11.03 -5.36
N ALA A 40 8.31 9.95 -4.63
CA ALA A 40 9.29 9.32 -3.74
C ALA A 40 10.52 8.84 -4.52
N ILE A 41 10.32 8.18 -5.67
CA ILE A 41 11.39 7.71 -6.55
C ILE A 41 12.23 8.90 -7.07
N SER A 42 11.55 9.96 -7.54
CA SER A 42 12.22 11.16 -8.06
C SER A 42 13.08 11.85 -7.01
N VAL A 43 12.57 11.94 -5.78
CA VAL A 43 13.29 12.54 -4.64
C VAL A 43 14.48 11.68 -4.22
N ALA A 44 14.33 10.35 -4.22
CA ALA A 44 15.42 9.42 -3.93
C ALA A 44 16.57 9.60 -4.94
N LEU A 45 16.27 9.62 -6.24
CA LEU A 45 17.25 9.84 -7.29
C LEU A 45 17.93 11.20 -7.17
N LEU A 46 17.18 12.27 -6.86
CA LEU A 46 17.72 13.60 -6.62
C LEU A 46 18.68 13.61 -5.42
N GLY A 47 18.30 12.94 -4.32
CA GLY A 47 19.13 12.80 -3.12
C GLY A 47 20.46 12.11 -3.41
N ILE A 48 20.41 10.99 -4.18
CA ILE A 48 21.61 10.25 -4.59
C ILE A 48 22.53 11.12 -5.48
N GLY A 49 21.98 11.80 -6.48
CA GLY A 49 22.74 12.65 -7.39
C GLY A 49 23.40 13.83 -6.67
N ALA A 50 22.66 14.51 -5.80
CA ALA A 50 23.16 15.62 -4.99
C ALA A 50 24.25 15.17 -4.01
N ALA A 51 24.09 14.02 -3.37
CA ALA A 51 25.09 13.45 -2.46
C ALA A 51 26.40 13.14 -3.18
N GLY A 52 26.35 12.57 -4.38
CA GLY A 52 27.54 12.32 -5.21
C GLY A 52 28.31 13.59 -5.49
N THR A 53 27.63 14.66 -5.87
CA THR A 53 28.22 15.99 -6.10
C THR A 53 28.80 16.55 -4.79
N PHE A 54 28.05 16.52 -3.72
CA PHE A 54 28.49 17.02 -2.41
C PHE A 54 29.75 16.29 -1.91
N VAL A 55 29.77 14.96 -1.98
CA VAL A 55 30.92 14.16 -1.56
C VAL A 55 32.14 14.44 -2.45
N THR A 56 31.96 14.66 -3.75
CA THR A 56 33.03 15.00 -4.66
C THR A 56 33.68 16.34 -4.30
N LEU A 57 32.87 17.36 -4.03
CA LEU A 57 33.33 18.71 -3.65
C LEU A 57 33.99 18.74 -2.25
N THR A 58 33.52 17.93 -1.34
CA THR A 58 33.97 17.92 0.07
C THR A 58 34.86 16.71 0.41
N ARG A 59 35.28 15.95 -0.60
CA ARG A 59 35.98 14.65 -0.50
C ARG A 59 37.09 14.65 0.55
N ARG A 60 37.99 15.63 0.49
CA ARG A 60 39.17 15.70 1.39
C ARG A 60 38.76 15.76 2.86
N ARG A 61 37.72 16.54 3.18
CA ARG A 61 37.20 16.70 4.57
C ARG A 61 36.50 15.44 5.05
N LEU A 62 35.63 14.89 4.21
CA LEU A 62 34.84 13.71 4.58
C LEU A 62 35.71 12.46 4.76
N LEU A 63 36.73 12.26 3.91
CA LEU A 63 37.65 11.13 4.04
C LEU A 63 38.60 11.30 5.23
N ALA A 64 38.99 12.52 5.58
CA ALA A 64 39.79 12.77 6.79
C ALA A 64 39.01 12.44 8.07
N LEU A 65 37.69 12.57 8.04
CA LEU A 65 36.78 12.29 9.18
C LEU A 65 36.22 10.85 9.15
N TYR A 66 36.62 10.02 8.20
CA TYR A 66 36.15 8.63 8.14
C TYR A 66 36.67 7.83 9.37
N PRO A 67 35.84 6.99 10.05
CA PRO A 67 34.48 6.55 9.73
C PRO A 67 33.35 7.45 10.29
N HIS A 68 33.69 8.50 11.04
CA HIS A 68 32.68 9.35 11.65
C HIS A 68 31.74 9.98 10.61
N SER A 69 32.28 10.40 9.44
CA SER A 69 31.46 10.93 8.34
C SER A 69 30.39 9.96 7.85
N PHE A 70 30.72 8.66 7.75
CA PHE A 70 29.75 7.61 7.42
C PHE A 70 28.73 7.46 8.55
N SER A 71 29.19 7.27 9.79
CA SER A 71 28.31 6.98 10.92
C SER A 71 27.33 8.13 11.21
N TYR A 72 27.79 9.38 11.14
CA TYR A 72 26.90 10.53 11.32
C TYR A 72 25.93 10.72 10.17
N ALA A 73 26.33 10.46 8.93
CA ALA A 73 25.44 10.51 7.78
C ALA A 73 24.35 9.40 7.86
N ALA A 74 24.71 8.18 8.27
CA ALA A 74 23.77 7.08 8.49
C ALA A 74 22.80 7.38 9.67
N ALA A 75 23.31 7.95 10.77
CA ALA A 75 22.46 8.42 11.88
C ALA A 75 21.56 9.59 11.45
N GLY A 76 22.08 10.49 10.61
CA GLY A 76 21.31 11.58 9.99
C GLY A 76 20.16 11.04 9.15
N PHE A 77 20.38 10.00 8.35
CA PHE A 77 19.33 9.28 7.62
C PHE A 77 18.26 8.74 8.59
N ALA A 78 18.68 8.03 9.65
CA ALA A 78 17.76 7.44 10.63
C ALA A 78 16.79 8.48 11.20
N VAL A 79 17.32 9.59 11.70
CA VAL A 79 16.51 10.67 12.28
C VAL A 79 15.67 11.37 11.23
N ALA A 80 16.28 11.70 10.08
CA ALA A 80 15.60 12.43 9.01
C ALA A 80 14.45 11.63 8.41
N ALA A 81 14.56 10.30 8.28
CA ALA A 81 13.50 9.46 7.75
C ALA A 81 12.18 9.62 8.52
N VAL A 82 12.26 9.71 9.85
CA VAL A 82 11.06 9.89 10.69
C VAL A 82 10.69 11.37 10.83
N ALA A 83 11.65 12.23 11.15
CA ALA A 83 11.38 13.64 11.44
C ALA A 83 10.91 14.43 10.21
N CYS A 84 11.53 14.20 9.05
CA CYS A 84 11.15 14.87 7.81
C CYS A 84 9.81 14.35 7.28
N PHE A 85 9.52 13.06 7.42
CA PHE A 85 8.19 12.53 7.08
C PHE A 85 7.12 13.15 7.98
N ALA A 86 7.31 13.15 9.30
CA ALA A 86 6.37 13.75 10.23
C ALA A 86 6.20 15.28 10.04
N ALA A 87 7.22 15.97 9.55
CA ALA A 87 7.12 17.37 9.17
C ALA A 87 6.37 17.55 7.84
N ALA A 88 6.65 16.69 6.85
CA ALA A 88 5.99 16.71 5.54
C ALA A 88 4.47 16.46 5.64
N GLU A 89 4.06 15.56 6.53
CA GLU A 89 2.63 15.28 6.79
C GLU A 89 1.88 16.50 7.35
N ARG A 90 2.58 17.40 8.05
CA ARG A 90 1.99 18.65 8.59
C ARG A 90 1.90 19.78 7.57
N VAL A 91 2.51 19.65 6.41
CA VAL A 91 2.42 20.64 5.35
C VAL A 91 1.02 20.61 4.75
N PRO A 92 0.26 21.71 4.78
CA PRO A 92 -1.07 21.76 4.18
C PRO A 92 -0.93 21.69 2.66
N PHE A 93 -1.13 20.51 2.12
CA PHE A 93 -0.99 20.23 0.70
C PHE A 93 -2.14 19.36 0.21
N ASN A 94 -2.76 19.78 -0.89
CA ASN A 94 -3.77 19.00 -1.60
C ASN A 94 -3.52 19.06 -3.11
N ALA A 95 -3.27 17.91 -3.70
CA ALA A 95 -2.98 17.82 -5.12
C ALA A 95 -4.13 18.25 -6.01
N LEU A 96 -5.38 18.02 -5.60
CA LEU A 96 -6.57 18.42 -6.36
C LEU A 96 -6.69 19.93 -6.49
N GLU A 97 -6.20 20.67 -5.51
CA GLU A 97 -6.28 22.12 -5.48
C GLU A 97 -5.24 22.83 -6.37
N ILE A 98 -4.21 22.11 -6.86
CA ILE A 98 -3.15 22.73 -7.68
C ILE A 98 -3.70 23.51 -8.86
N ALA A 99 -4.79 23.03 -9.46
CA ALA A 99 -5.38 23.65 -10.65
C ALA A 99 -5.91 25.08 -10.41
N TRP A 100 -6.34 25.40 -9.19
CA TRP A 100 -6.91 26.70 -8.84
C TRP A 100 -6.21 27.42 -7.69
N ASN A 101 -5.29 26.75 -6.99
CA ASN A 101 -4.53 27.31 -5.87
C ASN A 101 -3.01 27.11 -6.06
N PRO A 102 -2.31 28.06 -6.70
CA PRO A 102 -0.87 27.96 -6.94
C PRO A 102 -0.01 27.82 -5.67
N ALA A 103 -0.53 28.23 -4.48
CA ALA A 103 0.18 28.06 -3.21
C ALA A 103 0.45 26.57 -2.90
N GLN A 104 -0.32 25.65 -3.47
CA GLN A 104 -0.09 24.22 -3.35
C GLN A 104 1.26 23.78 -3.94
N LEU A 105 1.77 24.46 -4.97
CA LEU A 105 3.10 24.19 -5.53
C LEU A 105 4.21 24.50 -4.52
N LEU A 106 4.04 25.52 -3.68
CA LEU A 106 4.98 25.79 -2.60
C LEU A 106 4.97 24.67 -1.55
N GLY A 107 3.77 24.24 -1.14
CA GLY A 107 3.60 23.09 -0.24
C GLY A 107 4.27 21.84 -0.78
N LEU A 108 4.05 21.54 -2.05
CA LEU A 108 4.72 20.42 -2.74
C LEU A 108 6.24 20.55 -2.72
N GLY A 109 6.76 21.76 -3.00
CA GLY A 109 8.19 22.04 -2.96
C GLY A 109 8.80 21.83 -1.56
N VAL A 110 8.09 22.21 -0.50
CA VAL A 110 8.50 21.95 0.89
C VAL A 110 8.52 20.46 1.20
N ILE A 111 7.49 19.71 0.79
CA ILE A 111 7.45 18.25 0.95
C ILE A 111 8.65 17.61 0.23
N TYR A 112 8.94 18.01 -1.02
CA TYR A 112 10.12 17.55 -1.76
C TYR A 112 11.42 17.83 -1.01
N ALA A 113 11.59 19.04 -0.49
CA ALA A 113 12.79 19.43 0.23
C ALA A 113 12.98 18.62 1.53
N LEU A 114 11.89 18.36 2.26
CA LEU A 114 11.93 17.54 3.46
C LEU A 114 12.29 16.09 3.15
N LEU A 115 11.65 15.47 2.17
CA LEU A 115 11.88 14.08 1.81
C LEU A 115 13.23 13.85 1.10
N PHE A 116 13.80 14.88 0.50
CA PHE A 116 15.16 14.85 -0.06
C PHE A 116 16.23 14.56 1.02
N ILE A 117 16.08 15.10 2.23
CA ILE A 117 17.10 15.06 3.28
C ILE A 117 17.49 13.61 3.68
N PRO A 118 16.55 12.68 3.95
CA PRO A 118 16.91 11.31 4.27
C PRO A 118 17.75 10.64 3.18
N PHE A 119 17.32 10.74 1.92
CA PHE A 119 18.04 10.13 0.80
C PHE A 119 19.41 10.75 0.58
N PHE A 120 19.53 12.05 0.72
CA PHE A 120 20.82 12.75 0.67
C PHE A 120 21.77 12.25 1.77
N CYS A 121 21.28 12.04 2.99
CA CYS A 121 22.07 11.52 4.11
C CYS A 121 22.53 10.08 3.85
N ALA A 122 21.62 9.18 3.46
CA ALA A 122 21.95 7.78 3.15
C ALA A 122 22.98 7.69 2.01
N ALA A 123 22.71 8.39 0.92
CA ALA A 123 23.62 8.41 -0.24
C ALA A 123 24.98 9.04 0.08
N THR A 124 25.03 10.07 0.93
CA THR A 124 26.29 10.66 1.41
C THR A 124 27.13 9.61 2.13
N ALA A 125 26.55 8.82 3.04
CA ALA A 125 27.27 7.75 3.72
C ALA A 125 27.81 6.70 2.74
N LEU A 126 26.97 6.22 1.81
CA LEU A 126 27.38 5.25 0.79
C LEU A 126 28.49 5.79 -0.11
N CYS A 127 28.36 7.02 -0.63
CA CYS A 127 29.39 7.66 -1.45
C CYS A 127 30.72 7.84 -0.70
N VAL A 128 30.68 8.16 0.58
CA VAL A 128 31.88 8.24 1.43
C VAL A 128 32.55 6.87 1.56
N ALA A 129 31.78 5.78 1.75
CA ALA A 129 32.33 4.42 1.79
C ALA A 129 32.99 4.03 0.47
N TYR A 130 32.34 4.28 -0.67
CA TYR A 130 32.93 4.03 -1.99
C TYR A 130 34.19 4.85 -2.24
N ALA A 131 34.21 6.12 -1.82
CA ALA A 131 35.36 6.99 -1.97
C ALA A 131 36.55 6.59 -1.06
N ALA A 132 36.26 6.00 0.13
CA ALA A 132 37.26 5.56 1.09
C ALA A 132 37.89 4.22 0.71
N PHE A 133 37.17 3.34 0.04
CA PHE A 133 37.57 1.96 -0.29
C PHE A 133 37.56 1.70 -1.80
N GLY A 134 38.14 2.60 -2.59
CA GLY A 134 38.16 2.48 -4.05
C GLY A 134 38.76 1.16 -4.61
N GLY A 135 39.61 0.47 -3.83
CA GLY A 135 40.14 -0.86 -4.19
C GLY A 135 39.16 -2.04 -3.97
N ASP A 136 38.11 -1.84 -3.17
CA ASP A 136 37.12 -2.86 -2.78
C ASP A 136 35.71 -2.56 -3.33
N VAL A 137 35.59 -1.73 -4.37
CA VAL A 137 34.31 -1.27 -4.94
C VAL A 137 33.37 -2.44 -5.26
N ALA A 138 33.86 -3.52 -5.86
CA ALA A 138 33.05 -4.66 -6.22
C ALA A 138 32.39 -5.33 -5.00
N ARG A 139 33.12 -5.42 -3.88
CA ARG A 139 32.61 -6.00 -2.62
C ARG A 139 31.59 -5.08 -1.96
N LEU A 140 31.86 -3.76 -1.96
CA LEU A 140 30.93 -2.74 -1.46
C LEU A 140 29.64 -2.75 -2.28
N TYR A 141 29.75 -2.80 -3.59
CA TYR A 141 28.60 -2.83 -4.49
C TYR A 141 27.76 -4.11 -4.32
N GLY A 142 28.44 -5.27 -4.13
CA GLY A 142 27.74 -6.50 -3.79
C GLY A 142 26.97 -6.40 -2.48
N ALA A 143 27.58 -5.82 -1.44
CA ALA A 143 26.89 -5.60 -0.15
C ALA A 143 25.74 -4.60 -0.26
N ASP A 144 25.89 -3.54 -1.07
CA ASP A 144 24.89 -2.53 -1.37
C ASP A 144 23.64 -3.17 -2.01
N ILE A 145 23.81 -3.87 -3.15
CA ILE A 145 22.69 -4.50 -3.86
C ILE A 145 22.00 -5.58 -3.03
N VAL A 146 22.77 -6.45 -2.37
CA VAL A 146 22.20 -7.51 -1.53
C VAL A 146 21.44 -6.89 -0.36
N GLY A 147 22.01 -5.86 0.27
CA GLY A 147 21.37 -5.12 1.34
C GLY A 147 20.06 -4.48 0.89
N ALA A 148 20.06 -3.77 -0.24
CA ALA A 148 18.89 -3.13 -0.82
C ALA A 148 17.78 -4.15 -1.12
N GLY A 149 18.12 -5.29 -1.75
CA GLY A 149 17.17 -6.37 -2.02
C GLY A 149 16.58 -6.98 -0.76
N LEU A 150 17.40 -7.28 0.25
CA LEU A 150 16.93 -7.81 1.53
C LEU A 150 16.08 -6.80 2.30
N GLY A 151 16.41 -5.51 2.24
CA GLY A 151 15.65 -4.46 2.89
C GLY A 151 14.26 -4.29 2.30
N SER A 152 14.13 -4.26 0.97
CA SER A 152 12.83 -4.15 0.29
C SER A 152 11.96 -5.39 0.52
N LEU A 153 12.52 -6.60 0.37
CA LEU A 153 11.80 -7.85 0.64
C LEU A 153 11.40 -7.97 2.12
N GLY A 154 12.29 -7.58 3.03
CA GLY A 154 12.01 -7.56 4.46
C GLY A 154 10.87 -6.60 4.81
N LEU A 155 10.84 -5.40 4.21
CA LEU A 155 9.74 -4.46 4.39
C LEU A 155 8.41 -5.05 3.90
N LEU A 156 8.38 -5.65 2.69
CA LEU A 156 7.16 -6.28 2.18
C LEU A 156 6.63 -7.35 3.15
N GLY A 157 7.53 -8.18 3.72
CA GLY A 157 7.13 -9.15 4.75
C GLY A 157 6.60 -8.50 6.03
N ILE A 158 7.21 -7.41 6.47
CA ILE A 158 6.82 -6.68 7.69
C ILE A 158 5.44 -6.01 7.52
N LEU A 159 5.09 -5.54 6.33
CA LEU A 159 3.80 -4.92 6.04
C LEU A 159 2.59 -5.86 6.17
N PHE A 160 2.80 -7.18 6.30
CA PHE A 160 1.74 -8.12 6.69
C PHE A 160 1.44 -8.12 8.20
N VAL A 161 2.35 -7.57 9.03
CA VAL A 161 2.29 -7.66 10.48
C VAL A 161 2.23 -6.29 11.14
N LEU A 162 2.86 -5.27 10.53
CA LEU A 162 2.92 -3.92 11.06
C LEU A 162 2.21 -2.93 10.15
N HIS A 163 1.50 -1.98 10.78
CA HIS A 163 0.95 -0.84 10.05
C HIS A 163 2.09 -0.03 9.38
N PRO A 164 1.89 0.48 8.14
CA PRO A 164 2.94 1.21 7.42
C PRO A 164 3.58 2.37 8.20
N ALA A 165 2.80 3.11 9.00
CA ALA A 165 3.35 4.17 9.85
C ALA A 165 4.35 3.67 10.91
N ASP A 166 4.12 2.46 11.45
CA ASP A 166 5.01 1.87 12.44
C ASP A 166 6.31 1.35 11.83
N ALA A 167 6.29 0.97 10.55
CA ALA A 167 7.49 0.55 9.84
C ALA A 167 8.57 1.66 9.76
N LEU A 168 8.20 2.95 9.85
CA LEU A 168 9.16 4.06 9.97
C LEU A 168 10.11 3.91 11.18
N ARG A 169 9.61 3.35 12.27
CA ARG A 169 10.38 3.11 13.49
C ARG A 169 11.47 2.06 13.30
N LEU A 170 11.21 1.08 12.43
CA LEU A 170 12.21 0.08 12.04
C LEU A 170 13.27 0.70 11.11
N ILE A 171 12.89 1.60 10.21
CA ILE A 171 13.85 2.34 9.39
C ILE A 171 14.79 3.15 10.25
N LEU A 172 14.26 3.85 11.26
CA LEU A 172 15.06 4.56 12.28
C LEU A 172 16.10 3.62 12.93
N ALA A 173 15.64 2.45 13.40
CA ALA A 173 16.51 1.48 14.06
C ALA A 173 17.61 0.98 13.12
N LEU A 174 17.26 0.61 11.87
CA LEU A 174 18.22 0.12 10.88
C LEU A 174 19.28 1.17 10.53
N GLY A 175 18.91 2.44 10.39
CA GLY A 175 19.85 3.52 10.13
C GLY A 175 20.85 3.69 11.28
N PHE A 176 20.40 3.59 12.55
CA PHE A 176 21.30 3.61 13.71
C PHE A 176 22.15 2.34 13.84
N VAL A 177 21.64 1.16 13.46
CA VAL A 177 22.44 -0.08 13.37
C VAL A 177 23.57 0.10 12.37
N ALA A 178 23.29 0.65 11.19
CA ALA A 178 24.33 0.93 10.19
C ALA A 178 25.39 1.89 10.73
N ALA A 179 24.98 2.96 11.43
CA ALA A 179 25.89 3.91 12.07
C ALA A 179 26.74 3.23 13.15
N ALA A 180 26.16 2.37 13.99
CA ALA A 180 26.86 1.62 15.02
C ALA A 180 27.88 0.66 14.43
N LEU A 181 27.51 -0.11 13.39
CA LEU A 181 28.41 -1.07 12.70
C LEU A 181 29.63 -0.36 12.09
N ALA A 182 29.43 0.82 11.51
CA ALA A 182 30.55 1.59 10.95
C ALA A 182 31.48 2.16 12.04
N ALA A 183 30.90 2.63 13.16
CA ALA A 183 31.66 3.19 14.27
C ALA A 183 32.40 2.11 15.09
N TRP A 184 31.93 0.88 15.07
CA TRP A 184 32.44 -0.22 15.96
C TRP A 184 33.94 -0.48 15.79
N SER A 185 34.44 -0.38 14.56
CA SER A 185 35.83 -0.71 14.22
C SER A 185 36.86 0.28 14.81
N GLU A 186 36.46 1.49 15.19
CA GLU A 186 37.42 2.54 15.61
C GLU A 186 37.06 3.22 16.93
N ALA A 187 35.77 3.31 17.32
CA ALA A 187 35.37 4.03 18.51
C ALA A 187 34.17 3.35 19.21
N ARG A 188 34.45 2.60 20.26
CA ARG A 188 33.42 1.86 21.00
C ARG A 188 32.34 2.77 21.63
N ARG A 189 32.71 3.98 22.08
CA ARG A 189 31.74 4.90 22.70
C ARG A 189 30.64 5.38 21.72
N PRO A 190 30.95 5.99 20.57
CA PRO A 190 29.92 6.36 19.62
C PRO A 190 29.15 5.13 19.06
N ALA A 191 29.81 4.00 18.85
CA ALA A 191 29.13 2.75 18.48
C ALA A 191 28.07 2.34 19.50
N ALA A 192 28.39 2.40 20.80
CA ALA A 192 27.45 2.08 21.87
C ALA A 192 26.27 3.07 21.90
N ILE A 193 26.52 4.38 21.68
CA ILE A 193 25.44 5.38 21.60
C ILE A 193 24.48 5.08 20.43
N PHE A 194 25.02 4.79 19.25
CA PHE A 194 24.19 4.43 18.11
C PHE A 194 23.46 3.10 18.31
N ALA A 195 24.09 2.11 18.95
CA ALA A 195 23.45 0.84 19.28
C ALA A 195 22.28 1.03 20.28
N LEU A 196 22.46 1.89 21.30
CA LEU A 196 21.37 2.26 22.20
C LEU A 196 20.26 3.02 21.49
N ALA A 197 20.60 3.93 20.58
CA ALA A 197 19.61 4.65 19.77
C ALA A 197 18.85 3.69 18.81
N ALA A 198 19.51 2.65 18.31
CA ALA A 198 18.86 1.61 17.50
C ALA A 198 17.77 0.85 18.29
N LEU A 199 17.96 0.65 19.58
CA LEU A 199 16.96 0.00 20.44
C LEU A 199 15.75 0.92 20.72
N ALA A 200 15.88 2.22 20.52
CA ALA A 200 14.76 3.14 20.66
C ALA A 200 13.67 2.92 19.59
N GLY A 201 14.03 2.53 18.36
CA GLY A 201 13.07 2.27 17.29
C GLY A 201 12.03 1.20 17.66
N PRO A 202 12.42 -0.05 17.97
CA PRO A 202 11.50 -1.09 18.45
C PRO A 202 10.77 -0.71 19.75
N TRP A 203 11.45 -0.04 20.68
CA TRP A 203 10.81 0.41 21.92
C TRP A 203 9.70 1.45 21.66
N LEU A 204 9.88 2.32 20.67
CA LEU A 204 8.86 3.26 20.22
C LEU A 204 7.63 2.55 19.60
N LEU A 205 7.72 1.27 19.19
CA LEU A 205 6.53 0.50 18.77
C LEU A 205 5.52 0.30 19.91
N LEU A 206 5.97 0.46 21.17
CA LEU A 206 5.08 0.45 22.34
C LEU A 206 4.38 1.82 22.56
N ALA A 207 4.86 2.88 21.92
CA ALA A 207 4.19 4.17 21.94
C ALA A 207 2.94 4.15 20.99
N PRO A 208 1.98 5.05 21.19
CA PRO A 208 0.84 5.17 20.28
C PRO A 208 1.29 5.21 18.82
N ALA A 209 0.54 4.52 17.96
CA ALA A 209 0.81 4.52 16.53
C ALA A 209 0.86 5.95 15.98
N LEU A 210 1.70 6.19 14.97
CA LEU A 210 1.64 7.43 14.20
C LEU A 210 0.31 7.42 13.43
N GLU A 211 -0.60 8.32 13.81
CA GLU A 211 -1.87 8.46 13.09
C GLU A 211 -1.59 9.12 11.73
N LEU A 212 -1.73 8.33 10.66
CA LEU A 212 -1.71 8.89 9.32
C LEU A 212 -3.05 9.59 9.07
N VAL A 213 -2.98 10.87 8.70
CA VAL A 213 -4.17 11.65 8.40
C VAL A 213 -4.38 11.67 6.88
N PRO A 214 -5.34 10.87 6.35
CA PRO A 214 -5.66 10.93 4.93
C PRO A 214 -6.13 12.32 4.52
N SER A 215 -5.86 12.69 3.26
CA SER A 215 -6.36 13.93 2.66
C SER A 215 -7.86 14.09 2.89
N ASP A 216 -8.31 15.34 3.08
CA ASP A 216 -9.72 15.66 3.28
C ASP A 216 -10.64 15.22 2.13
N TYR A 217 -10.07 14.96 0.96
CA TYR A 217 -10.79 14.46 -0.22
C TYR A 217 -10.80 12.92 -0.32
N LYS A 218 -10.21 12.21 0.63
CA LYS A 218 -10.32 10.75 0.72
C LYS A 218 -11.67 10.35 1.32
N ASP A 219 -12.30 9.34 0.73
CA ASP A 219 -13.62 8.86 1.13
C ASP A 219 -13.67 8.42 2.60
N LEU A 220 -12.61 7.74 3.08
CA LEU A 220 -12.48 7.35 4.48
C LEU A 220 -12.50 8.56 5.42
N ARG A 221 -11.83 9.66 5.02
CA ARG A 221 -11.80 10.88 5.81
C ARG A 221 -13.19 11.49 5.91
N GLN A 222 -13.94 11.50 4.79
CA GLN A 222 -15.31 12.00 4.77
C GLN A 222 -16.25 11.08 5.56
N ALA A 223 -16.15 9.77 5.37
CA ALA A 223 -16.93 8.80 6.14
C ALA A 223 -16.69 8.91 7.65
N SER A 224 -15.43 9.14 8.07
CA SER A 224 -15.05 9.28 9.48
C SER A 224 -15.53 10.60 10.12
N ARG A 225 -15.94 11.61 9.33
CA ARG A 225 -16.53 12.85 9.83
C ARG A 225 -18.02 12.74 10.14
N VAL A 226 -18.68 11.68 9.69
CA VAL A 226 -20.08 11.42 10.04
C VAL A 226 -20.15 11.17 11.54
N LYS A 227 -21.14 11.81 12.20
CA LYS A 227 -21.34 11.65 13.65
C LYS A 227 -21.54 10.19 13.99
N ASP A 228 -20.86 9.73 15.04
CA ASP A 228 -20.85 8.35 15.56
C ASP A 228 -20.31 7.29 14.56
N ALA A 229 -19.66 7.73 13.47
CA ALA A 229 -18.90 6.81 12.61
C ALA A 229 -17.71 6.23 13.38
N ARG A 230 -17.48 4.93 13.20
CA ARG A 230 -16.41 4.21 13.89
C ARG A 230 -15.74 3.20 12.97
N ILE A 231 -14.44 3.07 13.10
CA ILE A 231 -13.69 1.99 12.48
C ILE A 231 -13.99 0.72 13.27
N VAL A 232 -14.55 -0.30 12.61
CA VAL A 232 -14.95 -1.58 13.22
C VAL A 232 -13.96 -2.69 12.96
N ALA A 233 -13.18 -2.59 11.86
CA ALA A 233 -12.10 -3.52 11.56
C ALA A 233 -11.05 -2.84 10.68
N GLN A 234 -9.80 -3.27 10.83
CA GLN A 234 -8.69 -2.82 9.99
C GLN A 234 -7.71 -3.97 9.80
N ARG A 235 -7.28 -4.16 8.54
CA ARG A 235 -6.22 -5.09 8.18
C ARG A 235 -5.27 -4.41 7.20
N PHE A 236 -4.03 -4.86 7.17
CA PHE A 236 -3.01 -4.28 6.32
C PHE A 236 -2.17 -5.36 5.65
N SER A 237 -1.73 -5.05 4.45
CA SER A 237 -0.86 -5.87 3.62
C SER A 237 0.02 -4.97 2.75
N PRO A 238 0.99 -5.52 2.02
CA PRO A 238 1.69 -4.77 0.99
C PRO A 238 0.77 -4.20 -0.10
N LEU A 239 -0.42 -4.79 -0.30
CA LEU A 239 -1.39 -4.35 -1.31
C LEU A 239 -2.21 -3.13 -0.85
N GLY A 240 -2.51 -3.02 0.45
CA GLY A 240 -3.31 -1.92 0.97
C GLY A 240 -3.56 -1.99 2.47
N VAL A 241 -4.04 -0.88 3.01
CA VAL A 241 -4.68 -0.83 4.33
C VAL A 241 -6.18 -0.86 4.12
N VAL A 242 -6.79 -1.99 4.47
CA VAL A 242 -8.24 -2.20 4.40
C VAL A 242 -8.85 -1.72 5.69
N THR A 243 -9.75 -0.75 5.61
CA THR A 243 -10.46 -0.17 6.77
C THR A 243 -11.96 -0.33 6.58
N VAL A 244 -12.66 -0.79 7.60
CA VAL A 244 -14.13 -0.91 7.58
C VAL A 244 -14.74 0.05 8.57
N VAL A 245 -15.71 0.83 8.10
CA VAL A 245 -16.40 1.86 8.87
C VAL A 245 -17.88 1.53 9.00
N ASP A 246 -18.37 1.60 10.23
CA ASP A 246 -19.80 1.60 10.57
C ASP A 246 -20.26 3.05 10.77
N SER A 247 -21.41 3.40 10.19
CA SER A 247 -22.01 4.73 10.30
C SER A 247 -23.48 4.61 10.68
N PRO A 248 -23.79 4.40 11.98
CA PRO A 248 -25.14 4.07 12.42
C PRO A 248 -26.15 5.20 12.20
N LEU A 249 -25.74 6.49 12.27
CA LEU A 249 -26.65 7.62 12.08
C LEU A 249 -26.85 7.99 10.60
N ALA A 250 -25.91 7.62 9.73
CA ALA A 250 -26.04 7.78 8.29
C ALA A 250 -25.72 6.44 7.61
N PRO A 251 -26.70 5.51 7.61
CA PRO A 251 -26.48 4.16 7.09
C PRO A 251 -26.02 4.19 5.64
N LEU A 252 -24.95 3.47 5.36
CA LEU A 252 -24.45 3.33 4.00
C LEU A 252 -25.47 2.60 3.13
N ARG A 253 -25.66 3.09 1.91
CA ARG A 253 -26.47 2.45 0.86
C ARG A 253 -25.67 2.43 -0.42
N HIS A 254 -24.68 1.54 -0.48
CA HIS A 254 -23.79 1.40 -1.64
C HIS A 254 -24.26 0.21 -2.50
N VAL A 255 -25.00 0.51 -3.55
CA VAL A 255 -25.44 -0.47 -4.55
C VAL A 255 -25.26 0.13 -5.93
N PRO A 256 -24.10 -0.06 -6.56
CA PRO A 256 -23.85 0.44 -7.91
C PRO A 256 -24.88 -0.11 -8.90
N GLY A 257 -25.46 0.77 -9.71
CA GLY A 257 -26.43 0.38 -10.73
C GLY A 257 -27.82 0.01 -10.23
N LEU A 258 -28.17 0.28 -8.96
CA LEU A 258 -29.54 0.08 -8.47
C LEU A 258 -30.49 1.02 -9.20
N SER A 259 -31.60 0.48 -9.67
CA SER A 259 -32.68 1.25 -10.30
C SER A 259 -33.25 2.28 -9.33
N LEU A 260 -33.56 3.48 -9.86
CA LEU A 260 -34.29 4.50 -9.10
C LEU A 260 -35.71 4.08 -8.76
N ASN A 261 -36.26 3.10 -9.49
CA ASN A 261 -37.60 2.55 -9.27
C ASN A 261 -37.59 1.27 -8.41
N ALA A 262 -36.42 0.90 -7.83
CA ALA A 262 -36.35 -0.26 -6.95
C ALA A 262 -37.27 -0.09 -5.74
N ALA A 263 -38.11 -1.07 -5.44
CA ALA A 263 -39.06 -1.03 -4.34
C ALA A 263 -38.37 -1.19 -2.97
N GLY A 264 -37.13 -1.69 -2.95
CA GLY A 264 -36.35 -1.93 -1.74
C GLY A 264 -34.91 -1.42 -1.87
N GLY A 265 -34.14 -1.62 -0.81
CA GLY A 265 -32.72 -1.27 -0.77
C GLY A 265 -31.93 -2.35 -0.03
N PRO A 266 -30.61 -2.16 0.06
CA PRO A 266 -29.75 -3.15 0.71
C PRO A 266 -30.06 -3.29 2.20
N PRO A 267 -29.85 -4.48 2.76
CA PRO A 267 -29.71 -4.66 4.21
C PRO A 267 -28.63 -3.74 4.79
N PRO A 268 -28.46 -3.66 6.12
CA PRO A 268 -27.39 -2.87 6.71
C PRO A 268 -26.03 -3.16 6.06
N GLN A 269 -25.27 -2.10 5.80
CA GLN A 269 -23.97 -2.18 5.15
C GLN A 269 -22.90 -1.48 5.98
N LEU A 270 -21.66 -2.01 5.90
CA LEU A 270 -20.45 -1.36 6.40
C LEU A 270 -19.61 -0.89 5.20
N GLY A 271 -19.05 0.32 5.28
CA GLY A 271 -18.20 0.84 4.23
C GLY A 271 -16.81 0.20 4.29
N MET A 272 -16.31 -0.30 3.17
CA MET A 272 -14.95 -0.79 3.03
C MET A 272 -14.11 0.20 2.24
N PHE A 273 -12.92 0.49 2.76
CA PHE A 273 -11.98 1.45 2.18
C PHE A 273 -10.61 0.80 2.07
N ILE A 274 -9.92 1.00 0.96
CA ILE A 274 -8.53 0.58 0.74
C ILE A 274 -7.68 1.83 0.57
N ASP A 275 -6.65 1.97 1.38
CA ASP A 275 -5.80 3.17 1.43
C ASP A 275 -6.62 4.48 1.51
N GLY A 276 -7.74 4.44 2.21
CA GLY A 276 -8.64 5.57 2.40
C GLY A 276 -9.58 5.88 1.23
N GLN A 277 -9.57 5.13 0.15
CA GLN A 277 -10.52 5.23 -0.96
C GLN A 277 -11.65 4.20 -0.79
N ALA A 278 -12.86 4.55 -1.20
CA ALA A 278 -14.00 3.63 -1.15
C ALA A 278 -13.72 2.43 -2.07
N ALA A 279 -13.86 1.23 -1.52
CA ALA A 279 -13.62 -0.04 -2.22
C ALA A 279 -14.85 -0.95 -2.22
N GLY A 280 -15.99 -0.43 -1.78
CA GLY A 280 -17.25 -1.15 -1.76
C GLY A 280 -17.92 -1.18 -0.40
N ALA A 281 -18.84 -2.10 -0.21
CA ALA A 281 -19.58 -2.28 1.03
C ALA A 281 -19.74 -3.75 1.37
N LEU A 282 -19.55 -4.07 2.66
CA LEU A 282 -19.95 -5.36 3.20
C LEU A 282 -21.44 -5.29 3.50
N THR A 283 -22.21 -6.15 2.89
CA THR A 283 -23.67 -6.24 3.09
C THR A 283 -23.98 -7.31 4.15
N ARG A 284 -24.88 -7.01 5.07
CA ARG A 284 -25.35 -7.97 6.06
C ARG A 284 -26.03 -9.15 5.37
N TYR A 285 -25.57 -10.34 5.69
CA TYR A 285 -26.11 -11.59 5.18
C TYR A 285 -26.06 -12.64 6.29
N ASP A 286 -27.09 -13.48 6.40
CA ASP A 286 -27.21 -14.52 7.42
C ASP A 286 -27.56 -15.89 6.84
N GLY A 287 -27.47 -16.01 5.51
CA GLY A 287 -27.87 -17.21 4.76
C GLY A 287 -29.26 -17.07 4.12
N ASP A 288 -30.08 -16.10 4.52
CA ASP A 288 -31.35 -15.81 3.86
C ASP A 288 -31.16 -14.87 2.66
N LEU A 289 -31.63 -15.29 1.49
CA LEU A 289 -31.56 -14.52 0.26
C LEU A 289 -32.74 -13.53 0.10
N ALA A 290 -33.79 -13.64 0.87
CA ALA A 290 -34.98 -12.78 0.74
C ALA A 290 -34.64 -11.27 0.92
N PRO A 291 -33.79 -10.85 1.89
CA PRO A 291 -33.39 -9.45 2.01
C PRO A 291 -32.54 -8.94 0.84
N LEU A 292 -32.01 -9.83 0.00
CA LEU A 292 -31.18 -9.51 -1.16
C LEU A 292 -32.00 -9.34 -2.46
N ALA A 293 -33.33 -9.38 -2.40
CA ALA A 293 -34.24 -9.25 -3.57
C ALA A 293 -33.99 -7.97 -4.39
N TYR A 294 -33.50 -6.87 -3.76
CA TYR A 294 -33.12 -5.61 -4.43
C TYR A 294 -32.04 -5.80 -5.50
N LEU A 295 -31.24 -6.87 -5.41
CA LEU A 295 -30.19 -7.18 -6.38
C LEU A 295 -30.77 -7.48 -7.77
N ALA A 296 -32.04 -7.90 -7.87
CA ALA A 296 -32.74 -8.07 -9.13
C ALA A 296 -33.00 -6.75 -9.86
N ASP A 297 -32.95 -5.62 -9.16
CA ASP A 297 -33.18 -4.28 -9.71
C ASP A 297 -31.87 -3.54 -10.02
N THR A 298 -30.73 -4.23 -10.03
CA THR A 298 -29.43 -3.67 -10.42
C THR A 298 -29.13 -3.89 -11.90
N THR A 299 -28.25 -3.06 -12.47
CA THR A 299 -27.76 -3.28 -13.85
C THR A 299 -27.02 -4.60 -13.99
N ALA A 300 -26.34 -5.06 -12.93
CA ALA A 300 -25.63 -6.33 -12.87
C ALA A 300 -26.57 -7.56 -12.93
N ALA A 301 -27.89 -7.38 -12.70
CA ALA A 301 -28.86 -8.46 -12.79
C ALA A 301 -29.17 -8.89 -14.22
N LEU A 302 -28.91 -8.03 -15.22
CA LEU A 302 -29.32 -8.28 -16.60
C LEU A 302 -28.79 -9.61 -17.16
N PRO A 303 -27.50 -9.96 -17.09
CA PRO A 303 -27.02 -11.24 -17.62
C PRO A 303 -27.67 -12.44 -16.92
N TYR A 304 -27.94 -12.35 -15.62
CA TYR A 304 -28.60 -13.45 -14.88
C TYR A 304 -30.06 -13.69 -15.30
N ARG A 305 -30.72 -12.70 -15.88
CA ARG A 305 -32.08 -12.87 -16.45
C ARG A 305 -32.08 -13.57 -17.81
N LEU A 306 -30.92 -13.59 -18.47
CA LEU A 306 -30.74 -14.22 -19.79
C LEU A 306 -30.19 -15.63 -19.69
N LEU A 307 -29.61 -16.00 -18.56
CA LEU A 307 -28.95 -17.29 -18.31
C LEU A 307 -29.74 -18.09 -17.29
N ASP A 308 -29.81 -19.40 -17.46
CA ASP A 308 -30.47 -20.31 -16.52
C ASP A 308 -29.43 -21.02 -15.64
N HIS A 309 -29.47 -20.75 -14.33
CA HIS A 309 -28.55 -21.30 -13.32
C HIS A 309 -27.06 -21.28 -13.76
N PRO A 310 -26.48 -20.11 -14.07
CA PRO A 310 -25.16 -20.02 -14.69
C PRO A 310 -24.03 -20.50 -13.78
N CYS A 311 -22.95 -21.00 -14.41
CA CYS A 311 -21.64 -21.06 -13.80
C CYS A 311 -20.98 -19.68 -13.93
N VAL A 312 -20.69 -19.04 -12.82
CA VAL A 312 -20.21 -17.65 -12.76
C VAL A 312 -18.77 -17.61 -12.30
N LEU A 313 -17.95 -16.83 -12.98
CA LEU A 313 -16.63 -16.41 -12.51
C LEU A 313 -16.72 -14.95 -12.08
N VAL A 314 -16.39 -14.68 -10.82
CA VAL A 314 -16.32 -13.33 -10.24
C VAL A 314 -14.85 -12.95 -10.07
N LEU A 315 -14.39 -11.95 -10.81
CA LEU A 315 -13.02 -11.42 -10.73
C LEU A 315 -13.00 -10.15 -9.89
N GLY A 316 -12.29 -10.17 -8.77
CA GLY A 316 -12.27 -9.11 -7.77
C GLY A 316 -13.46 -9.22 -6.79
N ALA A 317 -13.61 -10.35 -6.15
CA ALA A 317 -14.76 -10.65 -5.30
C ALA A 317 -14.91 -9.71 -4.08
N GLY A 318 -13.81 -9.13 -3.59
CA GLY A 318 -13.77 -8.02 -2.62
C GLY A 318 -14.61 -8.26 -1.36
N ALA A 319 -15.59 -7.40 -1.13
CA ALA A 319 -16.52 -7.48 0.00
C ALA A 319 -17.62 -8.56 -0.15
N GLY A 320 -17.62 -9.31 -1.25
CA GLY A 320 -18.58 -10.38 -1.50
C GLY A 320 -19.89 -9.93 -2.19
N GLY A 321 -20.00 -8.67 -2.59
CA GLY A 321 -21.23 -8.14 -3.21
C GLY A 321 -21.64 -8.88 -4.48
N ASP A 322 -20.70 -9.11 -5.39
CA ASP A 322 -20.95 -9.83 -6.65
C ASP A 322 -21.21 -11.33 -6.44
N VAL A 323 -20.64 -11.91 -5.38
CA VAL A 323 -20.96 -13.29 -4.97
C VAL A 323 -22.40 -13.38 -4.46
N LEU A 324 -22.84 -12.42 -3.63
CA LEU A 324 -24.23 -12.33 -3.20
C LEU A 324 -25.19 -12.10 -4.38
N GLN A 325 -24.76 -11.29 -5.39
CA GLN A 325 -25.51 -11.11 -6.62
C GLN A 325 -25.73 -12.46 -7.34
N ALA A 326 -24.66 -13.24 -7.52
CA ALA A 326 -24.74 -14.55 -8.19
C ALA A 326 -25.60 -15.56 -7.38
N LEU A 327 -25.46 -15.59 -6.05
CA LEU A 327 -26.27 -16.42 -5.16
C LEU A 327 -27.76 -16.08 -5.24
N ALA A 328 -28.10 -14.77 -5.17
CA ALA A 328 -29.47 -14.29 -5.22
C ALA A 328 -30.17 -14.63 -6.56
N HIS A 329 -29.38 -14.80 -7.64
CA HIS A 329 -29.90 -15.19 -8.96
C HIS A 329 -29.79 -16.69 -9.24
N GLY A 330 -29.48 -17.52 -8.24
CA GLY A 330 -29.49 -18.97 -8.36
C GLY A 330 -28.36 -19.54 -9.23
N ALA A 331 -27.19 -18.90 -9.25
CA ALA A 331 -26.02 -19.48 -9.92
C ALA A 331 -25.71 -20.87 -9.34
N ARG A 332 -25.48 -21.85 -10.22
CA ARG A 332 -25.20 -23.25 -9.81
C ARG A 332 -23.78 -23.44 -9.27
N ARG A 333 -22.85 -22.60 -9.72
CA ARG A 333 -21.43 -22.59 -9.31
C ARG A 333 -20.89 -21.18 -9.43
N ILE A 334 -20.13 -20.78 -8.43
CA ILE A 334 -19.50 -19.46 -8.38
C ILE A 334 -18.03 -19.67 -8.04
N ASP A 335 -17.14 -19.32 -8.96
CA ASP A 335 -15.72 -19.20 -8.69
C ASP A 335 -15.40 -17.75 -8.38
N ALA A 336 -15.10 -17.46 -7.12
CA ALA A 336 -14.80 -16.12 -6.63
C ALA A 336 -13.30 -15.93 -6.48
N VAL A 337 -12.73 -14.98 -7.21
CA VAL A 337 -11.28 -14.71 -7.21
C VAL A 337 -11.04 -13.36 -6.52
N GLU A 338 -10.22 -13.38 -5.47
CA GLU A 338 -9.81 -12.19 -4.73
C GLU A 338 -8.28 -12.18 -4.56
N LEU A 339 -7.66 -11.05 -4.82
CA LEU A 339 -6.21 -10.91 -4.73
C LEU A 339 -5.72 -10.79 -3.29
N ASP A 340 -6.42 -9.98 -2.46
CA ASP A 340 -5.97 -9.66 -1.11
C ASP A 340 -6.54 -10.63 -0.07
N ALA A 341 -5.70 -11.54 0.41
CA ALA A 341 -6.04 -12.45 1.49
C ALA A 341 -6.53 -11.73 2.77
N GLN A 342 -6.17 -10.46 2.98
CA GLN A 342 -6.65 -9.68 4.14
C GLN A 342 -8.11 -9.27 3.98
N ILE A 343 -8.57 -8.98 2.76
CA ILE A 343 -9.99 -8.75 2.47
C ILE A 343 -10.78 -10.03 2.74
N VAL A 344 -10.29 -11.16 2.25
CA VAL A 344 -10.92 -12.47 2.51
C VAL A 344 -11.00 -12.75 4.01
N ALA A 345 -9.91 -12.56 4.75
CA ALA A 345 -9.89 -12.79 6.19
C ALA A 345 -10.84 -11.85 6.94
N LEU A 346 -10.93 -10.58 6.51
CA LEU A 346 -11.86 -9.62 7.07
C LEU A 346 -13.32 -10.06 6.88
N VAL A 347 -13.69 -10.50 5.67
CA VAL A 347 -15.05 -10.98 5.34
C VAL A 347 -15.36 -12.30 6.05
N GLN A 348 -14.44 -13.27 6.04
CA GLN A 348 -14.68 -14.64 6.50
C GLN A 348 -14.41 -14.86 7.99
N GLN A 349 -13.63 -14.01 8.63
CA GLN A 349 -13.20 -14.18 10.03
C GLN A 349 -13.63 -13.01 10.90
N ASP A 350 -13.09 -11.79 10.68
CA ASP A 350 -13.31 -10.67 11.59
C ASP A 350 -14.77 -10.21 11.64
N LEU A 351 -15.42 -10.15 10.48
CA LEU A 351 -16.81 -9.71 10.32
C LEU A 351 -17.76 -10.84 9.91
N ALA A 352 -17.36 -12.09 10.14
CA ALA A 352 -18.12 -13.28 9.77
C ALA A 352 -19.57 -13.27 10.28
N ALA A 353 -19.80 -12.76 11.51
CA ALA A 353 -21.14 -12.64 12.09
C ALA A 353 -22.02 -11.60 11.36
N PHE A 354 -21.42 -10.64 10.68
CA PHE A 354 -22.14 -9.62 9.89
C PHE A 354 -22.33 -10.07 8.45
N THR A 355 -21.26 -10.58 7.82
CA THR A 355 -21.24 -10.95 6.39
C THR A 355 -21.89 -12.30 6.11
N GLY A 356 -22.09 -13.16 7.13
CA GLY A 356 -22.60 -14.52 6.97
C GLY A 356 -21.70 -15.43 6.12
N ARG A 357 -20.44 -15.07 5.92
CA ARG A 357 -19.43 -15.83 5.17
C ARG A 357 -19.88 -16.21 3.75
N PRO A 358 -20.11 -15.24 2.86
CA PRO A 358 -20.64 -15.52 1.52
C PRO A 358 -19.76 -16.46 0.69
N TYR A 359 -18.46 -16.52 0.98
CA TYR A 359 -17.54 -17.41 0.29
C TYR A 359 -17.63 -18.88 0.73
N ASP A 360 -18.25 -19.16 1.89
CA ASP A 360 -18.53 -20.53 2.36
C ASP A 360 -19.91 -21.03 1.92
N ALA A 361 -20.69 -20.22 1.20
CA ALA A 361 -22.02 -20.60 0.73
C ALA A 361 -21.95 -21.78 -0.25
N PRO A 362 -22.96 -22.68 -0.25
CA PRO A 362 -23.00 -23.81 -1.16
C PRO A 362 -22.84 -23.36 -2.62
N GLY A 363 -21.98 -24.05 -3.38
CA GLY A 363 -21.70 -23.74 -4.77
C GLY A 363 -20.64 -22.65 -5.01
N VAL A 364 -20.15 -22.00 -3.94
CA VAL A 364 -19.06 -20.99 -4.03
C VAL A 364 -17.70 -21.66 -3.81
N ARG A 365 -16.74 -21.33 -4.67
CA ARG A 365 -15.32 -21.71 -4.52
C ARG A 365 -14.50 -20.43 -4.52
N LEU A 366 -13.84 -20.16 -3.40
CA LEU A 366 -12.97 -19.01 -3.25
C LEU A 366 -11.54 -19.34 -3.70
N HIS A 367 -10.95 -18.45 -4.49
CA HIS A 367 -9.57 -18.50 -4.95
C HIS A 367 -8.83 -17.22 -4.56
N VAL A 368 -7.82 -17.33 -3.69
CA VAL A 368 -6.93 -16.19 -3.39
C VAL A 368 -5.84 -16.18 -4.45
N ALA A 369 -6.04 -15.36 -5.47
CA ALA A 369 -5.18 -15.32 -6.65
C ALA A 369 -5.29 -13.98 -7.39
N GLU A 370 -4.28 -13.67 -8.20
CA GLU A 370 -4.38 -12.59 -9.20
C GLU A 370 -5.35 -13.04 -10.32
N ALA A 371 -6.34 -12.19 -10.62
CA ALA A 371 -7.47 -12.55 -11.44
C ALA A 371 -7.09 -12.94 -12.88
N ARG A 372 -6.18 -12.19 -13.52
CA ARG A 372 -5.74 -12.47 -14.88
C ARG A 372 -4.92 -13.76 -14.96
N GLY A 373 -4.03 -13.98 -13.99
CA GLY A 373 -3.27 -15.22 -13.86
C GLY A 373 -4.19 -16.43 -13.63
N PHE A 374 -5.25 -16.26 -12.82
CA PHE A 374 -6.24 -17.29 -12.60
C PHE A 374 -6.96 -17.66 -13.90
N VAL A 375 -7.46 -16.68 -14.67
CA VAL A 375 -8.14 -16.92 -15.96
C VAL A 375 -7.23 -17.61 -16.97
N ALA A 376 -5.96 -17.20 -17.04
CA ALA A 376 -4.98 -17.80 -17.94
C ALA A 376 -4.67 -19.27 -17.58
N ALA A 377 -4.64 -19.59 -16.29
CA ALA A 377 -4.38 -20.94 -15.80
C ALA A 377 -5.64 -21.84 -15.76
N SER A 378 -6.84 -21.25 -15.73
CA SER A 378 -8.10 -21.97 -15.66
C SER A 378 -8.31 -22.83 -16.92
N ARG A 379 -8.90 -24.01 -16.72
CA ARG A 379 -9.39 -24.90 -17.79
C ARG A 379 -10.91 -24.99 -17.79
N GLU A 380 -11.56 -24.29 -16.87
CA GLU A 380 -13.02 -24.25 -16.73
C GLU A 380 -13.59 -23.19 -17.66
N ASP A 381 -14.76 -23.48 -18.21
CA ASP A 381 -15.58 -22.52 -18.95
C ASP A 381 -16.73 -22.03 -18.08
N TYR A 382 -17.16 -20.79 -18.30
CA TYR A 382 -18.16 -20.10 -17.51
C TYR A 382 -19.29 -19.58 -18.42
N ASP A 383 -20.50 -19.62 -17.89
CA ASP A 383 -21.66 -19.03 -18.58
C ASP A 383 -21.67 -17.50 -18.41
N LEU A 384 -21.05 -17.00 -17.33
CA LEU A 384 -20.89 -15.57 -17.03
C LEU A 384 -19.54 -15.29 -16.39
N ILE A 385 -18.82 -14.30 -16.92
CA ILE A 385 -17.62 -13.73 -16.28
C ILE A 385 -17.94 -12.31 -15.86
N GLN A 386 -18.02 -12.10 -14.55
CA GLN A 386 -18.27 -10.80 -13.93
C GLN A 386 -16.97 -10.21 -13.43
N VAL A 387 -16.58 -9.08 -13.99
CA VAL A 387 -15.42 -8.31 -13.53
C VAL A 387 -15.95 -7.23 -12.61
N ALA A 388 -15.57 -7.27 -11.33
CA ALA A 388 -15.99 -6.28 -10.35
C ALA A 388 -15.56 -4.87 -10.77
N LEU A 389 -16.36 -3.87 -10.40
CA LEU A 389 -15.97 -2.46 -10.54
C LEU A 389 -14.79 -2.20 -9.61
N LEU A 390 -13.60 -2.22 -10.17
CA LEU A 390 -12.39 -1.80 -9.47
C LEU A 390 -12.34 -0.27 -9.49
N ASP A 391 -12.11 0.34 -8.34
CA ASP A 391 -12.24 1.78 -8.04
C ASP A 391 -11.45 2.77 -8.90
N ALA A 392 -10.78 2.32 -9.95
CA ALA A 392 -10.04 3.18 -10.88
C ALA A 392 -10.89 4.32 -11.51
N PHE A 393 -12.22 4.21 -11.45
CA PHE A 393 -13.10 5.18 -12.08
C PHE A 393 -13.47 6.39 -11.22
N ALA A 394 -13.46 6.27 -9.89
CA ALA A 394 -13.83 7.38 -9.00
C ALA A 394 -12.81 8.52 -9.04
N SER A 395 -11.53 8.23 -9.29
CA SER A 395 -10.45 9.21 -9.39
C SER A 395 -10.28 9.81 -10.79
N SER A 396 -10.93 9.28 -11.81
CA SER A 396 -10.74 9.68 -13.22
C SER A 396 -11.27 11.08 -13.52
N ALA A 397 -12.30 11.54 -12.81
CA ALA A 397 -12.94 12.85 -13.04
C ALA A 397 -11.99 14.05 -12.86
N ALA A 398 -10.90 13.91 -12.11
CA ALA A 398 -9.91 14.96 -11.87
C ALA A 398 -8.57 14.73 -12.59
N GLY A 399 -8.50 13.81 -13.56
CA GLY A 399 -7.26 13.45 -14.25
C GLY A 399 -6.28 12.62 -13.38
N LEU A 400 -6.66 12.31 -12.15
CA LEU A 400 -5.84 11.56 -11.21
C LEU A 400 -5.70 10.08 -11.60
N GLY A 401 -6.64 9.55 -12.36
CA GLY A 401 -6.62 8.18 -12.90
C GLY A 401 -5.76 8.02 -14.17
N ALA A 402 -5.20 9.10 -14.73
CA ALA A 402 -4.42 9.03 -15.96
C ALA A 402 -3.17 8.16 -15.86
N LEU A 403 -2.65 7.96 -14.64
CA LEU A 403 -1.48 7.11 -14.35
C LEU A 403 -1.86 5.78 -13.71
N SER A 404 -3.16 5.47 -13.53
CA SER A 404 -3.57 4.17 -13.00
C SER A 404 -3.55 3.12 -14.10
N GLU A 405 -2.86 2.01 -13.81
CA GLU A 405 -2.80 0.84 -14.67
C GLU A 405 -3.79 -0.21 -14.15
N SER A 406 -4.67 -0.69 -15.02
CA SER A 406 -5.54 -1.82 -14.71
C SER A 406 -5.32 -2.94 -15.70
N HIS A 407 -4.66 -3.99 -15.25
CA HIS A 407 -4.39 -5.17 -16.08
C HIS A 407 -5.64 -6.00 -16.38
N LEU A 408 -6.75 -5.73 -15.70
CA LEU A 408 -8.02 -6.44 -15.90
C LEU A 408 -8.87 -5.87 -17.06
N TYR A 409 -8.56 -4.65 -17.53
CA TYR A 409 -9.32 -3.95 -18.57
C TYR A 409 -8.51 -3.73 -19.85
N THR A 410 -7.56 -4.63 -20.14
CA THR A 410 -6.80 -4.60 -21.40
C THR A 410 -7.46 -5.45 -22.48
N VAL A 411 -7.10 -5.23 -23.74
CA VAL A 411 -7.58 -6.06 -24.87
C VAL A 411 -7.23 -7.54 -24.67
N GLU A 412 -6.00 -7.81 -24.17
CA GLU A 412 -5.53 -9.17 -23.92
C GLU A 412 -6.30 -9.83 -22.76
N ALA A 413 -6.67 -9.06 -21.73
CA ALA A 413 -7.52 -9.56 -20.67
C ALA A 413 -8.90 -9.93 -21.18
N LEU A 414 -9.52 -9.04 -21.97
CA LEU A 414 -10.83 -9.31 -22.60
C LEU A 414 -10.79 -10.55 -23.49
N GLN A 415 -9.75 -10.70 -24.32
CA GLN A 415 -9.57 -11.91 -25.15
C GLN A 415 -9.45 -13.18 -24.27
N ALA A 416 -8.73 -13.11 -23.16
CA ALA A 416 -8.62 -14.23 -22.23
C ALA A 416 -9.97 -14.57 -21.57
N TYR A 417 -10.79 -13.56 -21.23
CA TYR A 417 -12.15 -13.79 -20.70
C TYR A 417 -13.05 -14.44 -21.76
N LEU A 418 -13.08 -13.89 -22.98
CA LEU A 418 -13.88 -14.45 -24.07
C LEU A 418 -13.48 -15.89 -24.40
N ALA A 419 -12.19 -16.25 -24.27
CA ALA A 419 -11.72 -17.62 -24.48
C ALA A 419 -12.18 -18.61 -23.40
N ARG A 420 -12.74 -18.13 -22.30
CA ARG A 420 -13.28 -18.90 -21.17
C ARG A 420 -14.80 -18.84 -21.07
N LEU A 421 -15.46 -18.17 -21.99
CA LEU A 421 -16.92 -18.24 -22.06
C LEU A 421 -17.35 -19.55 -22.71
N ALA A 422 -18.32 -20.19 -22.07
CA ALA A 422 -19.01 -21.34 -22.63
C ALA A 422 -19.80 -20.94 -23.91
N PRO A 423 -20.11 -21.86 -24.79
CA PRO A 423 -21.01 -21.57 -25.92
C PRO A 423 -22.34 -21.02 -25.43
N GLY A 424 -22.65 -19.76 -25.75
CA GLY A 424 -23.85 -19.05 -25.32
C GLY A 424 -23.70 -18.23 -24.03
N GLY A 425 -22.49 -18.20 -23.49
CA GLY A 425 -22.15 -17.35 -22.34
C GLY A 425 -21.87 -15.90 -22.73
#